data_b97e849a572f3f07ba70e5aae1b5f724
#
_entry.id   b97e849a572f3f07ba70e5aae1b5f724
#
_cell.length_a   1.000
_cell.length_b   1.000
_cell.length_c   1.000
_cell.angle_alpha   90.00
_cell.angle_beta   90.00
_cell.angle_gamma   90.00
#
_symmetry.space_group_name_H-M   'P 1'
#
loop_
_entity.id
_entity.type
_entity.pdbx_description
1 polymer ?
#
loop_
_entity_poly.entity_id
_entity_poly.type
_entity_poly.pdbx_seq_one_letter_code
_entity_poly.pdbx_strand_id
1 'polypeptide(L)'
;EDPWSTATLAEELKLRSDRKTWVTVDENRTMGYAMARYNGCEVHLLNLVVDTPFRSKGCGWKLLKHFLKNIPPKTSVFLEVKEGNFPAINLYRKAGFQQIAIRKNYYGDGKNAVIMKKIKY
;
A
#
# COMPACT_ATOMS: atom_id res chain seq x y z
N GLU A 1 -10.10 -9.87 -18.94
CA GLU A 1 -9.83 -8.43 -18.91
C GLU A 1 -9.17 -8.06 -17.60
N ASP A 2 -8.17 -7.21 -17.66
CA ASP A 2 -7.45 -6.80 -16.47
C ASP A 2 -8.28 -5.77 -15.70
N PRO A 3 -8.74 -6.11 -14.48
CA PRO A 3 -9.56 -5.19 -13.71
C PRO A 3 -8.80 -3.94 -13.26
N TRP A 4 -7.50 -3.93 -13.41
CA TRP A 4 -6.68 -2.81 -12.98
C TRP A 4 -6.33 -1.84 -14.12
N SER A 5 -6.88 -2.08 -15.31
CA SER A 5 -6.60 -1.22 -16.46
C SER A 5 -7.16 0.18 -16.29
N THR A 6 -8.17 0.34 -15.44
CA THR A 6 -8.83 1.62 -15.22
C THR A 6 -8.43 2.27 -13.89
N ALA A 7 -7.28 1.91 -13.36
CA ALA A 7 -6.81 2.49 -12.12
C ALA A 7 -6.70 4.02 -12.23
N THR A 8 -7.15 4.70 -11.21
CA THR A 8 -7.23 6.16 -11.20
C THR A 8 -6.52 6.70 -9.97
N LEU A 9 -5.78 7.78 -10.16
CA LEU A 9 -5.21 8.54 -9.05
C LEU A 9 -6.22 9.60 -8.65
N ALA A 10 -6.59 9.59 -7.38
CA ALA A 10 -7.50 10.60 -6.85
C ALA A 10 -6.87 11.22 -5.62
N GLU A 11 -6.96 12.54 -5.51
CA GLU A 11 -6.57 13.20 -4.28
C GLU A 11 -7.77 13.19 -3.35
N GLU A 12 -7.52 12.88 -2.09
CA GLU A 12 -8.58 12.96 -1.12
C GLU A 12 -9.00 14.39 -0.93
N LEU A 13 -10.25 14.58 -0.75
CA LEU A 13 -10.72 15.83 -0.23
C LEU A 13 -10.26 15.92 1.17
N LYS A 14 -9.28 16.72 1.40
CA LYS A 14 -8.66 16.50 2.62
C LYS A 14 -8.16 17.66 3.30
N LEU A 15 -7.88 17.38 4.53
CA LEU A 15 -7.28 18.28 5.45
C LEU A 15 -5.79 18.42 5.23
N ARG A 16 -5.20 17.44 4.53
CA ARG A 16 -3.76 17.40 4.36
C ARG A 16 -3.41 17.21 2.90
N SER A 17 -2.63 18.14 2.38
CA SER A 17 -2.20 18.08 0.98
C SER A 17 -1.13 17.03 0.73
N ASP A 18 -0.55 16.45 1.79
CA ASP A 18 0.49 15.46 1.66
C ASP A 18 -0.04 14.04 1.44
N ARG A 19 -1.37 13.85 1.43
CA ARG A 19 -1.96 12.53 1.25
C ARG A 19 -2.53 12.36 -0.14
N LYS A 20 -2.38 11.14 -0.65
CA LYS A 20 -2.96 10.76 -1.93
C LYS A 20 -3.59 9.39 -1.83
N THR A 21 -4.65 9.19 -2.60
CA THR A 21 -5.36 7.93 -2.65
C THR A 21 -5.47 7.47 -4.09
N TRP A 22 -5.10 6.23 -4.34
CA TRP A 22 -5.29 5.57 -5.63
C TRP A 22 -6.46 4.62 -5.50
N VAL A 23 -7.37 4.69 -6.45
CA VAL A 23 -8.57 3.86 -6.45
C VAL A 23 -8.60 3.10 -7.77
N THR A 24 -8.92 1.82 -7.71
CA THR A 24 -9.13 1.03 -8.92
C THR A 24 -10.59 0.66 -9.03
N VAL A 25 -11.08 0.69 -10.26
CA VAL A 25 -12.49 0.50 -10.53
C VAL A 25 -12.66 -0.51 -11.65
N ASP A 26 -13.67 -1.34 -11.54
CA ASP A 26 -14.07 -2.26 -12.59
C ASP A 26 -15.57 -2.14 -12.77
N GLU A 27 -16.03 -1.75 -13.96
CA GLU A 27 -17.44 -1.59 -14.27
C GLU A 27 -18.18 -0.74 -13.22
N ASN A 28 -17.60 0.39 -12.88
CA ASN A 28 -18.15 1.33 -11.91
C ASN A 28 -18.15 0.82 -10.46
N ARG A 29 -17.43 -0.25 -10.20
CA ARG A 29 -17.28 -0.76 -8.83
C ARG A 29 -15.86 -0.52 -8.35
N THR A 30 -15.73 0.00 -7.15
CA THR A 30 -14.43 0.16 -6.52
C THR A 30 -13.94 -1.21 -6.06
N MET A 31 -12.78 -1.61 -6.57
CA MET A 31 -12.18 -2.90 -6.22
C MET A 31 -11.21 -2.80 -5.06
N GLY A 32 -10.64 -1.63 -4.86
CA GLY A 32 -9.70 -1.42 -3.79
C GLY A 32 -9.06 -0.06 -3.86
N TYR A 33 -8.27 0.25 -2.84
CA TYR A 33 -7.57 1.52 -2.82
C TYR A 33 -6.27 1.43 -2.06
N ALA A 34 -5.36 2.35 -2.37
CA ALA A 34 -4.12 2.54 -1.63
C ALA A 34 -4.05 4.00 -1.20
N MET A 35 -3.75 4.23 0.07
CA MET A 35 -3.59 5.58 0.60
C MET A 35 -2.17 5.76 1.10
N ALA A 36 -1.56 6.87 0.75
CA ALA A 36 -0.19 7.15 1.14
C ALA A 36 -0.02 8.60 1.56
N ARG A 37 0.96 8.83 2.41
CA ARG A 37 1.37 10.16 2.84
C ARG A 37 2.75 10.44 2.27
N TYR A 38 2.91 11.60 1.67
CA TYR A 38 4.17 12.04 1.08
C TYR A 38 4.86 13.05 1.98
N ASN A 39 6.15 12.86 2.16
CA ASN A 39 6.97 13.75 2.96
C ASN A 39 8.36 13.83 2.31
N GLY A 40 8.52 14.79 1.39
CA GLY A 40 9.77 14.91 0.65
C GLY A 40 10.03 13.68 -0.21
N CYS A 41 11.18 13.04 -0.02
CA CYS A 41 11.54 11.84 -0.77
C CYS A 41 11.14 10.56 -0.03
N GLU A 42 10.28 10.68 0.98
CA GLU A 42 9.72 9.54 1.70
C GLU A 42 8.23 9.44 1.45
N VAL A 43 7.76 8.23 1.27
CA VAL A 43 6.34 7.95 1.11
C VAL A 43 5.98 6.85 2.10
N HIS A 44 4.90 7.06 2.86
CA HIS A 44 4.41 6.07 3.79
C HIS A 44 3.10 5.52 3.26
N LEU A 45 3.10 4.22 2.96
CA LEU A 45 1.87 3.53 2.57
C LEU A 45 1.06 3.29 3.82
N LEU A 46 -0.07 3.97 3.93
CA LEU A 46 -0.91 3.94 5.13
C LEU A 46 -1.94 2.84 5.08
N ASN A 47 -2.53 2.61 3.91
CA ASN A 47 -3.55 1.59 3.73
C ASN A 47 -3.48 1.01 2.34
N LEU A 48 -3.66 -0.30 2.27
CA LEU A 48 -3.83 -1.02 1.01
C LEU A 48 -5.00 -1.95 1.22
N VAL A 49 -6.14 -1.65 0.62
CA VAL A 49 -7.38 -2.36 0.87
C VAL A 49 -7.94 -2.88 -0.44
N VAL A 50 -8.31 -4.15 -0.45
CA VAL A 50 -9.01 -4.77 -1.58
C VAL A 50 -10.37 -5.21 -1.06
N ASP A 51 -11.42 -4.84 -1.78
CA ASP A 51 -12.78 -5.21 -1.40
C ASP A 51 -12.95 -6.72 -1.43
N THR A 52 -13.80 -7.23 -0.54
CA THR A 52 -13.94 -8.66 -0.29
C THR A 52 -14.14 -9.50 -1.55
N PRO A 53 -15.00 -9.12 -2.52
CA PRO A 53 -15.19 -9.95 -3.70
C PRO A 53 -13.93 -10.13 -4.56
N PHE A 54 -12.93 -9.27 -4.37
CA PHE A 54 -11.72 -9.26 -5.19
C PHE A 54 -10.48 -9.78 -4.47
N ARG A 55 -10.63 -10.19 -3.22
CA ARG A 55 -9.51 -10.73 -2.46
C ARG A 55 -9.10 -12.10 -3.02
N SER A 56 -7.84 -12.44 -2.83
CA SER A 56 -7.27 -13.71 -3.25
C SER A 56 -7.29 -13.94 -4.76
N LYS A 57 -7.44 -12.87 -5.53
CA LYS A 57 -7.41 -12.93 -7.00
C LYS A 57 -6.23 -12.17 -7.58
N GLY A 58 -5.20 -11.94 -6.78
CA GLY A 58 -4.05 -11.18 -7.23
C GLY A 58 -4.28 -9.68 -7.28
N CYS A 59 -5.43 -9.20 -6.80
CA CYS A 59 -5.76 -7.78 -6.87
C CYS A 59 -4.87 -6.94 -5.96
N GLY A 60 -4.53 -7.44 -4.78
CA GLY A 60 -3.62 -6.71 -3.89
C GLY A 60 -2.27 -6.49 -4.54
N TRP A 61 -1.76 -7.49 -5.23
CA TRP A 61 -0.50 -7.40 -5.94
C TRP A 61 -0.57 -6.34 -7.06
N LYS A 62 -1.65 -6.35 -7.83
CA LYS A 62 -1.81 -5.39 -8.92
C LYS A 62 -1.96 -3.97 -8.40
N LEU A 63 -2.71 -3.79 -7.33
CA LEU A 63 -2.88 -2.48 -6.71
C LEU A 63 -1.55 -1.96 -6.18
N LEU A 64 -0.80 -2.80 -5.50
CA LEU A 64 0.51 -2.43 -4.97
C LEU A 64 1.47 -2.04 -6.09
N LYS A 65 1.50 -2.82 -7.17
CA LYS A 65 2.34 -2.51 -8.31
C LYS A 65 1.95 -1.18 -8.93
N HIS A 66 0.66 -0.93 -9.05
CA HIS A 66 0.18 0.32 -9.62
C HIS A 66 0.58 1.51 -8.74
N PHE A 67 0.42 1.37 -7.44
CA PHE A 67 0.85 2.38 -6.49
C PHE A 67 2.34 2.67 -6.63
N LEU A 68 3.16 1.63 -6.65
CA LEU A 68 4.61 1.80 -6.75
C LEU A 68 5.02 2.43 -8.08
N LYS A 69 4.31 2.12 -9.15
CA LYS A 69 4.60 2.69 -10.47
C LYS A 69 4.41 4.21 -10.47
N ASN A 70 3.52 4.71 -9.64
CA ASN A 70 3.21 6.14 -9.57
C ASN A 70 4.03 6.89 -8.52
N ILE A 71 4.93 6.21 -7.83
CA ILE A 71 5.84 6.85 -6.89
C ILE A 71 7.00 7.46 -7.68
N PRO A 72 7.43 8.69 -7.36
CA PRO A 72 8.58 9.28 -8.04
C PRO A 72 9.86 8.45 -7.84
N PRO A 73 10.79 8.49 -8.79
CA PRO A 73 12.06 7.79 -8.61
C PRO A 73 12.85 8.38 -7.44
N LYS A 74 13.77 7.59 -6.91
CA LYS A 74 14.62 7.96 -5.78
C LYS A 74 13.82 8.25 -4.51
N THR A 75 12.72 7.52 -4.35
CA THR A 75 11.83 7.66 -3.20
C THR A 75 11.94 6.43 -2.32
N SER A 76 12.02 6.64 -1.02
CA SER A 76 11.93 5.56 -0.04
C SER A 76 10.48 5.37 0.33
N VAL A 77 10.00 4.13 0.25
CA VAL A 77 8.61 3.80 0.58
C VAL A 77 8.63 2.95 1.84
N PHE A 78 7.87 3.38 2.83
CA PHE A 78 7.76 2.71 4.12
C PHE A 78 6.35 2.22 4.35
N LEU A 79 6.22 1.15 5.10
CA LEU A 79 4.93 0.68 5.57
C LEU A 79 5.09 -0.03 6.89
N GLU A 80 3.98 -0.19 7.60
CA GLU A 80 3.92 -0.98 8.82
C GLU A 80 2.86 -2.05 8.64
N VAL A 81 3.19 -3.26 9.04
CA VAL A 81 2.28 -4.39 8.92
C VAL A 81 2.32 -5.19 10.22
N LYS A 82 1.16 -5.69 10.63
CA LYS A 82 1.06 -6.44 11.88
C LYS A 82 1.85 -7.73 11.77
N GLU A 83 2.64 -7.99 12.80
CA GLU A 83 3.38 -9.26 12.91
C GLU A 83 2.38 -10.41 12.89
N GLY A 84 2.66 -11.42 12.08
CA GLY A 84 1.74 -12.54 11.93
C GLY A 84 0.81 -12.40 10.72
N ASN A 85 0.71 -11.22 10.13
CA ASN A 85 -0.06 -11.05 8.92
C ASN A 85 0.79 -11.51 7.72
N PHE A 86 0.96 -12.83 7.61
CA PHE A 86 1.86 -13.39 6.60
C PHE A 86 1.44 -13.11 5.16
N PRO A 87 0.15 -13.14 4.82
CA PRO A 87 -0.22 -12.80 3.44
C PRO A 87 0.24 -11.40 3.04
N ALA A 88 0.09 -10.42 3.93
CA ALA A 88 0.52 -9.06 3.64
C ALA A 88 2.04 -8.96 3.57
N ILE A 89 2.73 -9.56 4.54
CA ILE A 89 4.19 -9.54 4.56
C ILE A 89 4.75 -10.16 3.30
N ASN A 90 4.20 -11.29 2.87
CA ASN A 90 4.67 -11.95 1.66
C ASN A 90 4.40 -11.12 0.42
N LEU A 91 3.26 -10.43 0.37
CA LEU A 91 2.93 -9.54 -0.72
C LEU A 91 3.97 -8.42 -0.83
N TYR A 92 4.30 -7.79 0.29
CA TYR A 92 5.26 -6.70 0.29
C TYR A 92 6.67 -7.18 -0.05
N ARG A 93 7.07 -8.34 0.45
CA ARG A 93 8.37 -8.92 0.09
C ARG A 93 8.47 -9.19 -1.40
N LYS A 94 7.41 -9.72 -1.98
CA LYS A 94 7.36 -9.97 -3.41
C LYS A 94 7.54 -8.69 -4.21
N ALA A 95 7.06 -7.57 -3.68
CA ALA A 95 7.20 -6.28 -4.32
C ALA A 95 8.56 -5.63 -4.08
N GLY A 96 9.43 -6.25 -3.28
CA GLY A 96 10.77 -5.74 -3.04
C GLY A 96 10.95 -5.02 -1.71
N PHE A 97 9.95 -5.04 -0.84
CA PHE A 97 10.11 -4.48 0.49
C PHE A 97 10.93 -5.40 1.37
N GLN A 98 11.72 -4.81 2.24
CA GLN A 98 12.54 -5.55 3.21
C GLN A 98 12.20 -5.08 4.61
N GLN A 99 12.21 -6.00 5.55
CA GLN A 99 12.01 -5.65 6.96
C GLN A 99 13.23 -4.89 7.45
N ILE A 100 12.99 -3.75 8.09
CA ILE A 100 14.08 -2.95 8.65
C ILE A 100 13.99 -2.79 10.15
N ALA A 101 12.82 -3.02 10.75
CA ALA A 101 12.64 -2.85 12.20
C ALA A 101 11.38 -3.54 12.66
N ILE A 102 11.26 -3.69 13.98
CA ILE A 102 10.05 -4.15 14.63
C ILE A 102 9.71 -3.13 15.71
N ARG A 103 8.47 -2.64 15.70
CA ARG A 103 7.98 -1.75 16.74
C ARG A 103 7.13 -2.59 17.69
N LYS A 104 7.61 -2.77 18.92
CA LYS A 104 6.96 -3.67 19.87
C LYS A 104 5.69 -3.05 20.44
N ASN A 105 4.68 -3.91 20.66
CA ASN A 105 3.40 -3.55 21.25
C ASN A 105 2.70 -2.38 20.56
N TYR A 106 2.93 -2.25 19.24
CA TYR A 106 2.43 -1.12 18.48
C TYR A 106 0.90 -1.09 18.41
N TYR A 107 0.28 -2.28 18.33
CA TYR A 107 -1.17 -2.37 18.12
C TYR A 107 -1.97 -2.47 19.43
N GLY A 108 -1.35 -2.35 20.57
CA GLY A 108 -2.08 -2.32 21.83
C GLY A 108 -2.63 -3.67 22.30
N ASP A 109 -2.56 -4.69 21.47
CA ASP A 109 -3.00 -6.05 21.81
C ASP A 109 -1.81 -6.97 22.04
N GLY A 110 -0.64 -6.40 22.27
CA GLY A 110 0.59 -7.13 22.44
C GLY A 110 1.24 -7.51 21.12
N LYS A 111 0.63 -7.17 20.00
CA LYS A 111 1.19 -7.48 18.70
C LYS A 111 2.18 -6.41 18.27
N ASN A 112 3.22 -6.85 17.60
CA ASN A 112 4.25 -5.96 17.08
C ASN A 112 3.95 -5.51 15.65
N ALA A 113 4.50 -4.38 15.27
CA ALA A 113 4.49 -3.93 13.88
C ALA A 113 5.83 -4.26 13.24
N VAL A 114 5.77 -4.87 12.06
CA VAL A 114 6.93 -5.05 11.21
C VAL A 114 7.03 -3.84 10.31
N ILE A 115 8.17 -3.15 10.34
CA ILE A 115 8.39 -1.98 9.50
C ILE A 115 9.18 -2.41 8.29
N MET A 116 8.67 -2.10 7.11
CA MET A 116 9.27 -2.51 5.85
C MET A 116 9.57 -1.29 4.99
N LYS A 117 10.58 -1.43 4.15
CA LYS A 117 11.06 -0.34 3.31
C LYS A 117 11.42 -0.88 1.93
N LYS A 118 11.10 -0.08 0.93
CA LYS A 118 11.56 -0.29 -0.44
C LYS A 118 12.04 1.04 -0.99
N ILE A 119 13.15 1.00 -1.74
CA ILE A 119 13.62 2.18 -2.45
C ILE A 119 13.22 2.03 -3.90
N LYS A 120 12.55 3.04 -4.42
CA LYS A 120 12.26 3.10 -5.84
C LYS A 120 13.38 3.85 -6.53
N TYR A 121 14.06 3.16 -7.42
CA TYR A 121 15.18 3.72 -8.18
C TYR A 121 14.71 4.41 -9.50
#